data_b88f06469208fa0bae7d96ee33632f04
#
_entry.id   b88f06469208fa0bae7d96ee33632f04
#
_cell.length_a   1.000
_cell.length_b   1.000
_cell.length_c   1.000
_cell.angle_alpha   90.00
_cell.angle_beta   90.00
_cell.angle_gamma   90.00
#
_symmetry.space_group_name_H-M   'P 1'
#
loop_
_entity.id
_entity.type
_entity.pdbx_description
1 polymer ?
#
loop_
_entity_poly.entity_id
_entity_poly.type
_entity_poly.pdbx_seq_one_letter_code
_entity_poly.pdbx_strand_id
1 'polypeptide(L)'
;MAKKKVWVVGHKHPDTDSICAAISYANLKNEIEKKNPKTATGMTYIAKRAGSVNAETAYVLERFHAEAPAMISDVGTQIKDIQIRRTEGVNSHISMKKAWEMMKILGVVTLPVVRENPSLPTSYPTK
;
A
#
# COMPACT_ATOMS: atom_id res chain seq x y z
N MET A 1 -13.78 -14.14 11.40
CA MET A 1 -12.85 -13.54 10.42
C MET A 1 -12.11 -12.38 11.06
N ALA A 2 -10.80 -12.29 10.93
CA ALA A 2 -10.04 -11.14 11.45
C ALA A 2 -10.42 -9.88 10.66
N LYS A 3 -10.85 -8.81 11.36
CA LYS A 3 -11.17 -7.52 10.73
C LYS A 3 -9.90 -6.95 10.10
N LYS A 4 -9.98 -6.53 8.85
CA LYS A 4 -8.87 -5.86 8.16
C LYS A 4 -8.61 -4.50 8.82
N LYS A 5 -7.37 -4.24 9.24
CA LYS A 5 -6.98 -2.97 9.86
C LYS A 5 -6.54 -1.97 8.79
N VAL A 6 -7.03 -0.74 8.88
CA VAL A 6 -6.66 0.39 8.03
C VAL A 6 -6.02 1.46 8.90
N TRP A 7 -4.81 1.87 8.58
CA TRP A 7 -4.12 2.93 9.29
C TRP A 7 -4.44 4.28 8.67
N VAL A 8 -4.87 5.21 9.50
CA VAL A 8 -5.12 6.60 9.13
C VAL A 8 -3.93 7.42 9.62
N VAL A 9 -3.19 7.99 8.70
CA VAL A 9 -1.92 8.67 8.99
C VAL A 9 -1.91 10.03 8.31
N GLY A 10 -1.42 11.04 9.02
CA GLY A 10 -1.13 12.34 8.43
C GLY A 10 0.29 12.41 7.83
N HIS A 11 0.82 13.62 7.69
CA HIS A 11 2.16 13.83 7.10
C HIS A 11 3.32 13.46 8.06
N LYS A 12 4.54 13.40 7.51
CA LYS A 12 5.74 12.91 8.21
C LYS A 12 6.16 13.74 9.44
N HIS A 13 5.93 15.03 9.42
CA HIS A 13 6.17 15.93 10.56
C HIS A 13 4.83 16.42 11.09
N PRO A 14 4.12 15.59 11.88
CA PRO A 14 2.75 15.86 12.23
C PRO A 14 2.65 17.05 13.17
N ASP A 15 1.81 17.98 12.82
CA ASP A 15 1.31 19.06 13.66
C ASP A 15 0.01 18.65 14.36
N THR A 16 -0.56 19.58 15.14
CA THR A 16 -1.79 19.35 15.88
C THR A 16 -2.95 18.99 14.96
N ASP A 17 -3.08 19.67 13.80
CA ASP A 17 -4.13 19.41 12.83
C ASP A 17 -4.01 18.01 12.24
N SER A 18 -2.83 17.62 11.82
CA SER A 18 -2.55 16.29 11.24
C SER A 18 -2.91 15.14 12.20
N ILE A 19 -2.57 15.27 13.48
CA ILE A 19 -2.86 14.25 14.50
C ILE A 19 -4.35 14.22 14.84
N CYS A 20 -4.96 15.38 15.08
CA CYS A 20 -6.37 15.47 15.40
C CYS A 20 -7.25 15.02 14.23
N ALA A 21 -6.89 15.36 13.00
CA ALA A 21 -7.59 14.89 11.80
C ALA A 21 -7.52 13.35 11.66
N ALA A 22 -6.37 12.75 11.90
CA ALA A 22 -6.22 11.29 11.85
C ALA A 22 -7.11 10.59 12.91
N ILE A 23 -7.14 11.10 14.13
CA ILE A 23 -7.99 10.58 15.22
C ILE A 23 -9.47 10.71 14.86
N SER A 24 -9.89 11.91 14.45
CA SER A 24 -11.29 12.21 14.12
C SER A 24 -11.79 11.39 12.95
N TYR A 25 -10.99 11.27 11.89
CA TYR A 25 -11.35 10.49 10.71
C TYR A 25 -11.44 8.99 11.01
N ALA A 26 -10.48 8.43 11.75
CA ALA A 26 -10.52 7.02 12.15
C ALA A 26 -11.78 6.73 12.99
N ASN A 27 -12.11 7.61 13.94
CA ASN A 27 -13.31 7.49 14.76
C ASN A 27 -14.59 7.57 13.93
N LEU A 28 -14.71 8.57 13.06
CA LEU A 28 -15.85 8.74 12.16
C LEU A 28 -16.08 7.50 11.31
N LYS A 29 -15.04 6.97 10.71
CA LYS A 29 -15.12 5.76 9.86
C LYS A 29 -15.57 4.54 10.67
N ASN A 30 -15.05 4.36 11.88
CA ASN A 30 -15.47 3.26 12.75
C ASN A 30 -16.94 3.40 13.17
N GLU A 31 -17.42 4.61 13.44
CA GLU A 31 -18.84 4.85 13.77
C GLU A 31 -19.76 4.58 12.57
N ILE A 32 -19.34 4.95 11.36
CA ILE A 32 -20.08 4.63 10.12
C ILE A 32 -20.17 3.11 9.92
N GLU A 33 -19.06 2.37 10.13
CA GLU A 33 -19.04 0.91 10.05
C GLU A 33 -20.00 0.25 11.05
N LYS A 34 -20.11 0.79 12.27
CA LYS A 34 -21.03 0.30 13.29
C LYS A 34 -22.49 0.57 12.95
N LYS A 35 -22.79 1.78 12.46
CA LYS A 35 -24.18 2.22 12.18
C LYS A 35 -24.77 1.60 10.92
N ASN A 36 -23.95 1.20 9.97
CA ASN A 36 -24.39 0.68 8.68
C ASN A 36 -23.90 -0.77 8.42
N PRO A 37 -24.38 -1.75 9.18
CA PRO A 37 -23.87 -3.13 9.06
C PRO A 37 -24.11 -3.76 7.69
N LYS A 38 -25.09 -3.27 6.90
CA LYS A 38 -25.36 -3.77 5.53
C LYS A 38 -24.35 -3.32 4.50
N THR A 39 -23.70 -2.17 4.71
CA THR A 39 -22.68 -1.60 3.82
C THR A 39 -21.29 -1.62 4.46
N ALA A 40 -21.19 -2.20 5.66
CA ALA A 40 -19.94 -2.27 6.40
C ALA A 40 -18.90 -3.09 5.61
N THR A 41 -17.72 -2.52 5.46
CA THR A 41 -16.59 -3.16 4.75
C THR A 41 -15.85 -4.19 5.62
N GLY A 42 -16.23 -4.28 6.91
CA GLY A 42 -15.54 -5.14 7.89
C GLY A 42 -14.15 -4.64 8.27
N MET A 43 -13.86 -3.38 8.00
CA MET A 43 -12.58 -2.74 8.31
C MET A 43 -12.60 -2.12 9.71
N THR A 44 -11.43 -2.00 10.34
CA THR A 44 -11.21 -1.23 11.57
C THR A 44 -10.19 -0.15 11.28
N TYR A 45 -10.56 1.09 11.49
CA TYR A 45 -9.71 2.25 11.24
C TYR A 45 -8.97 2.63 12.52
N ILE A 46 -7.64 2.79 12.44
CA ILE A 46 -6.76 3.06 13.57
C ILE A 46 -5.93 4.29 13.23
N ALA A 47 -6.04 5.34 14.04
CA ALA A 47 -5.17 6.51 13.92
C ALA A 47 -3.73 6.12 14.23
N LYS A 48 -2.81 6.62 13.42
CA LYS A 48 -1.37 6.45 13.58
C LYS A 48 -0.67 7.78 13.28
N ARG A 49 0.56 7.95 13.75
CA ARG A 49 1.39 9.12 13.44
C ARG A 49 2.70 8.70 12.78
N ALA A 50 3.20 9.53 11.87
CA ALA A 50 4.45 9.28 11.14
C ALA A 50 5.65 10.07 11.70
N GLY A 51 5.49 10.70 12.86
CA GLY A 51 6.53 11.48 13.53
C GLY A 51 6.28 11.68 15.01
N SER A 52 7.16 12.42 15.68
CA SER A 52 7.03 12.79 17.10
C SER A 52 5.90 13.81 17.32
N VAL A 53 5.28 13.73 18.49
CA VAL A 53 4.29 14.72 18.94
C VAL A 53 5.06 15.94 19.44
N ASN A 54 4.70 17.14 18.97
CA ASN A 54 5.25 18.39 19.47
C ASN A 54 4.56 18.82 20.78
N ALA A 55 5.10 19.82 21.47
CA ALA A 55 4.59 20.28 22.76
C ALA A 55 3.17 20.83 22.69
N GLU A 56 2.82 21.53 21.61
CA GLU A 56 1.47 22.05 21.37
C GLU A 56 0.45 20.91 21.22
N THR A 57 0.76 19.95 20.39
CA THR A 57 -0.10 18.77 20.20
C THR A 57 -0.24 17.96 21.49
N ALA A 58 0.85 17.79 22.24
CA ALA A 58 0.81 17.09 23.52
C ALA A 58 -0.15 17.80 24.50
N TYR A 59 -0.07 19.12 24.60
CA TYR A 59 -0.98 19.92 25.44
C TYR A 59 -2.44 19.75 25.01
N VAL A 60 -2.72 19.80 23.70
CA VAL A 60 -4.09 19.64 23.17
C VAL A 60 -4.62 18.23 23.49
N LEU A 61 -3.85 17.19 23.26
CA LEU A 61 -4.26 15.82 23.56
C LEU A 61 -4.55 15.61 25.04
N GLU A 62 -3.68 16.14 25.92
CA GLU A 62 -3.89 16.09 27.37
C GLU A 62 -5.15 16.85 27.79
N ARG A 63 -5.33 18.06 27.25
CA ARG A 63 -6.50 18.92 27.57
C ARG A 63 -7.83 18.26 27.23
N PHE A 64 -7.89 17.47 26.18
CA PHE A 64 -9.09 16.76 25.72
C PHE A 64 -9.12 15.27 26.09
N HIS A 65 -8.20 14.82 26.93
CA HIS A 65 -8.09 13.41 27.38
C HIS A 65 -8.03 12.43 26.21
N ALA A 66 -7.36 12.82 25.12
CA ALA A 66 -7.16 11.98 23.94
C ALA A 66 -5.78 11.32 23.98
N GLU A 67 -5.72 10.02 23.73
CA GLU A 67 -4.44 9.31 23.65
C GLU A 67 -3.71 9.65 22.35
N ALA A 68 -2.39 9.85 22.46
CA ALA A 68 -1.54 10.05 21.28
C ALA A 68 -1.54 8.78 20.41
N PRO A 69 -1.78 8.89 19.08
CA PRO A 69 -1.70 7.75 18.19
C PRO A 69 -0.33 7.09 18.24
N ALA A 70 -0.29 5.76 18.17
CA ALA A 70 0.98 5.04 18.12
C ALA A 70 1.77 5.40 16.86
N MET A 71 3.09 5.54 16.99
CA MET A 71 3.97 5.86 15.88
C MET A 71 4.09 4.69 14.91
N ILE A 72 4.14 5.00 13.63
CA ILE A 72 4.54 4.07 12.57
C ILE A 72 6.02 4.27 12.30
N SER A 73 6.81 3.22 12.44
CA SER A 73 8.25 3.24 12.16
C SER A 73 8.57 3.06 10.68
N ASP A 74 7.70 2.36 9.96
CA ASP A 74 7.91 2.05 8.54
C ASP A 74 6.56 2.00 7.80
N VAL A 75 6.44 2.83 6.78
CA VAL A 75 5.36 2.83 5.77
C VAL A 75 5.93 2.59 4.37
N GLY A 76 7.14 2.03 4.29
CA GLY A 76 7.78 1.71 3.02
C GLY A 76 6.95 0.77 2.17
N THR A 77 7.04 0.95 0.87
CA THR A 77 6.42 0.06 -0.12
C THR A 77 6.95 -1.36 0.08
N GLN A 78 6.04 -2.29 0.33
CA GLN A 78 6.41 -3.71 0.45
C GLN A 78 6.46 -4.35 -0.95
N ILE A 79 7.24 -5.41 -1.09
CA ILE A 79 7.34 -6.15 -2.37
C ILE A 79 5.95 -6.56 -2.89
N LYS A 80 5.01 -6.90 -2.02
CA LYS A 80 3.62 -7.23 -2.36
C LYS A 80 2.82 -6.07 -2.99
N ASP A 81 3.24 -4.82 -2.73
CA ASP A 81 2.58 -3.61 -3.21
C ASP A 81 3.12 -3.15 -4.57
N ILE A 82 4.22 -3.76 -5.03
CA ILE A 82 4.83 -3.49 -6.32
C ILE A 82 4.01 -4.20 -7.40
N GLN A 83 3.47 -3.43 -8.33
CA GLN A 83 2.89 -3.99 -9.55
C GLN A 83 4.02 -4.50 -10.44
N ILE A 84 4.33 -5.78 -10.32
CA ILE A 84 5.27 -6.44 -11.22
C ILE A 84 4.56 -6.60 -12.56
N ARG A 85 4.99 -5.82 -13.57
CA ARG A 85 4.54 -6.04 -14.95
C ARG A 85 5.07 -7.40 -15.39
N ARG A 86 4.17 -8.27 -15.81
CA ARG A 86 4.56 -9.51 -16.48
C ARG A 86 5.17 -9.14 -17.82
N THR A 87 6.48 -9.30 -17.93
CA THR A 87 7.19 -9.13 -19.20
C THR A 87 7.38 -10.52 -19.79
N GLU A 88 6.79 -10.77 -20.95
CA GLU A 88 7.02 -12.03 -21.67
C GLU A 88 8.47 -12.10 -22.12
N GLY A 89 9.13 -13.19 -21.75
CA GLY A 89 10.48 -13.48 -22.22
C GLY A 89 10.46 -14.02 -23.65
N VAL A 90 11.52 -13.75 -24.40
CA VAL A 90 11.69 -14.28 -25.74
C VAL A 90 12.82 -15.32 -25.78
N ASN A 91 12.70 -16.29 -26.67
CA ASN A 91 13.74 -17.29 -26.86
C ASN A 91 15.00 -16.65 -27.51
N SER A 92 16.19 -17.16 -27.17
CA SER A 92 17.47 -16.67 -27.72
C SER A 92 17.61 -16.79 -29.26
N HIS A 93 16.78 -17.62 -29.89
CA HIS A 93 16.76 -17.80 -31.36
C HIS A 93 15.78 -16.85 -32.07
N ILE A 94 15.17 -15.91 -31.37
CA ILE A 94 14.27 -14.93 -32.01
C ILE A 94 15.06 -14.02 -32.96
N SER A 95 14.49 -13.73 -34.13
CA SER A 95 15.12 -12.77 -35.04
C SER A 95 15.01 -11.34 -34.52
N MET A 96 16.00 -10.49 -34.84
CA MET A 96 15.99 -9.07 -34.45
C MET A 96 14.71 -8.34 -34.91
N LYS A 97 14.24 -8.65 -36.13
CA LYS A 97 13.00 -8.08 -36.65
C LYS A 97 11.79 -8.42 -35.77
N LYS A 98 11.63 -9.69 -35.41
CA LYS A 98 10.51 -10.15 -34.58
C LYS A 98 10.60 -9.62 -33.15
N ALA A 99 11.79 -9.54 -32.57
CA ALA A 99 12.01 -8.91 -31.28
C ALA A 99 11.61 -7.43 -31.29
N TRP A 100 11.98 -6.70 -32.33
CA TRP A 100 11.61 -5.29 -32.51
C TRP A 100 10.10 -5.08 -32.65
N GLU A 101 9.42 -5.93 -33.42
CA GLU A 101 7.97 -5.92 -33.56
C GLU A 101 7.27 -6.16 -32.21
N MET A 102 7.74 -7.15 -31.44
CA MET A 102 7.22 -7.42 -30.10
C MET A 102 7.44 -6.24 -29.14
N MET A 103 8.60 -5.62 -29.15
CA MET A 103 8.85 -4.42 -28.32
C MET A 103 7.87 -3.30 -28.62
N LYS A 104 7.53 -3.07 -29.90
CA LYS A 104 6.53 -2.08 -30.31
C LYS A 104 5.13 -2.45 -29.83
N ILE A 105 4.71 -3.70 -29.99
CA ILE A 105 3.37 -4.16 -29.57
C ILE A 105 3.23 -4.08 -28.06
N LEU A 106 4.25 -4.49 -27.30
CA LEU A 106 4.23 -4.50 -25.82
C LEU A 106 4.53 -3.12 -25.22
N GLY A 107 4.96 -2.13 -26.01
CA GLY A 107 5.34 -0.79 -25.54
C GLY A 107 6.52 -0.80 -24.57
N VAL A 108 7.47 -1.74 -24.77
CA VAL A 108 8.64 -1.90 -23.90
C VAL A 108 9.93 -1.57 -24.66
N VAL A 109 10.94 -1.08 -23.95
CA VAL A 109 12.26 -0.76 -24.52
C VAL A 109 13.26 -1.92 -24.38
N THR A 110 12.91 -2.95 -23.62
CA THR A 110 13.76 -4.14 -23.40
C THR A 110 12.89 -5.39 -23.36
N LEU A 111 13.42 -6.50 -23.91
CA LEU A 111 12.82 -7.82 -23.79
C LEU A 111 13.82 -8.76 -23.11
N PRO A 112 13.44 -9.47 -22.05
CA PRO A 112 14.30 -10.47 -21.44
C PRO A 112 14.43 -11.68 -22.37
N VAL A 113 15.65 -12.14 -22.57
CA VAL A 113 15.92 -13.38 -23.30
C VAL A 113 15.95 -14.52 -22.29
N VAL A 114 15.02 -15.46 -22.42
CA VAL A 114 14.91 -16.62 -21.54
C VAL A 114 15.48 -17.84 -22.26
N ARG A 115 16.40 -18.54 -21.60
CA ARG A 115 16.82 -19.88 -22.03
C ARG A 115 15.79 -20.87 -21.52
N GLU A 116 15.39 -21.80 -22.38
CA GLU A 116 14.56 -22.92 -21.95
C GLU A 116 15.34 -23.73 -20.88
N ASN A 117 14.92 -23.59 -19.65
CA ASN A 117 15.42 -24.41 -18.57
C ASN A 117 14.29 -25.41 -18.21
N PRO A 118 14.49 -26.72 -18.49
CA PRO A 118 13.45 -27.72 -18.24
C PRO A 118 13.07 -27.89 -16.76
N SER A 119 13.79 -27.23 -15.84
CA SER A 119 13.52 -27.27 -14.40
C SER A 119 12.73 -26.08 -13.86
N LEU A 120 12.37 -25.08 -14.67
CA LEU A 120 11.52 -23.97 -14.24
C LEU A 120 10.08 -24.16 -14.76
N PRO A 121 9.06 -24.09 -13.89
CA PRO A 121 7.68 -24.19 -14.34
C PRO A 121 7.35 -23.02 -15.28
N THR A 122 6.87 -23.34 -16.48
CA THR A 122 6.48 -22.38 -17.52
C THR A 122 5.20 -21.61 -17.21
N SER A 123 4.59 -21.86 -16.06
CA SER A 123 3.38 -21.16 -15.64
C SER A 123 3.38 -20.87 -14.15
N TYR A 124 3.39 -19.59 -13.80
CA TYR A 124 2.98 -19.19 -12.46
C TYR A 124 1.46 -19.36 -12.36
N PRO A 125 0.94 -19.90 -11.25
CA PRO A 125 -0.50 -20.06 -11.08
C PRO A 125 -1.18 -18.69 -11.14
N THR A 126 -2.12 -18.55 -12.04
CA THR A 126 -3.07 -17.43 -12.07
C THR A 126 -3.97 -17.52 -10.84
N LYS A 127 -3.90 -16.49 -9.98
CA LYS A 127 -4.95 -16.23 -8.99
C LYS A 127 -5.96 -15.29 -9.57
#